data_7d215e4e7822317ed6e050a31d63a306
#
_entry.id   7d215e4e7822317ed6e050a31d63a306
#
_cell.length_a   1.000
_cell.length_b   1.000
_cell.length_c   1.000
_cell.angle_alpha   90.00
_cell.angle_beta   90.00
_cell.angle_gamma   90.00
#
_symmetry.space_group_name_H-M   'P 1'
#
loop_
_entity.id
_entity.type
_entity.pdbx_description
1 polymer ?
#
loop_
_entity_poly.entity_id
_entity_poly.type
_entity_poly.pdbx_seq_one_letter_code
_entity_poly.pdbx_strand_id
1 'polypeptide(L)'
;MRLAVLGATGTIGAALLPVLAESHDVVGISRGARDDTDGIEWRQADAVDAEAVRRALDGVEVAYYLVHSLGSADFEDRDLRAAGTLAAEAERAGVRQLIYLGGLGDSEAELSPHLRSRIETGRRLETGAVPVTTLRAAIVVGPGSAAFETVVALVDRLPAMVCPRWVGVPTQPIALRDTIAYLAGVCGREEAFGRSYDIGGPEVMTYREMIERIAKLRGKRPLIVEVPFLTPRLSSYWLHLVTPVKAAVARPLIEGLRAPTIAHEHEIAELVPLEPTPFDEAAVLALEGKV
;
A
#
# COMPACT_ATOMS: atom_id res chain seq x y z
N MET A 1 6.50 14.34 -18.96
CA MET A 1 6.98 14.75 -17.62
C MET A 1 8.05 13.77 -17.16
N ARG A 2 8.96 14.22 -16.32
CA ARG A 2 9.92 13.31 -15.67
C ARG A 2 9.44 12.96 -14.26
N LEU A 3 9.23 11.67 -14.02
CA LEU A 3 8.63 11.16 -12.80
C LEU A 3 9.65 10.34 -12.00
N ALA A 4 9.59 10.38 -10.68
CA ALA A 4 10.40 9.50 -9.83
C ALA A 4 9.50 8.63 -8.95
N VAL A 5 9.87 7.37 -8.75
CA VAL A 5 9.17 6.43 -7.86
C VAL A 5 10.12 5.96 -6.76
N LEU A 6 9.95 6.48 -5.54
CA LEU A 6 10.63 5.97 -4.36
C LEU A 6 9.89 4.74 -3.84
N GLY A 7 10.59 3.64 -3.66
CA GLY A 7 9.98 2.33 -3.40
C GLY A 7 9.63 1.56 -4.67
N ALA A 8 10.30 1.89 -5.77
CA ALA A 8 10.13 1.32 -7.11
C ALA A 8 10.20 -0.22 -7.18
N THR A 9 10.89 -0.86 -6.24
CA THR A 9 11.03 -2.33 -6.16
C THR A 9 9.97 -3.02 -5.30
N GLY A 10 9.09 -2.25 -4.65
CA GLY A 10 7.97 -2.80 -3.88
C GLY A 10 6.81 -3.23 -4.78
N THR A 11 5.83 -3.92 -4.22
CA THR A 11 4.63 -4.42 -4.94
C THR A 11 3.96 -3.35 -5.80
N ILE A 12 3.64 -2.19 -5.20
CA ILE A 12 2.96 -1.10 -5.90
C ILE A 12 3.91 -0.43 -6.90
N GLY A 13 5.15 -0.11 -6.47
CA GLY A 13 6.12 0.57 -7.33
C GLY A 13 6.47 -0.23 -8.57
N ALA A 14 6.71 -1.53 -8.43
CA ALA A 14 7.03 -2.40 -9.56
C ALA A 14 5.88 -2.52 -10.57
N ALA A 15 4.63 -2.51 -10.09
CA ALA A 15 3.45 -2.53 -10.96
C ALA A 15 3.17 -1.15 -11.61
N LEU A 16 3.52 -0.05 -10.92
CA LEU A 16 3.28 1.31 -11.41
C LEU A 16 4.29 1.74 -12.49
N LEU A 17 5.56 1.36 -12.35
CA LEU A 17 6.63 1.77 -13.25
C LEU A 17 6.32 1.56 -14.74
N PRO A 18 5.91 0.36 -15.21
CA PRO A 18 5.64 0.14 -16.63
C PRO A 18 4.48 1.00 -17.14
N VAL A 19 3.45 1.22 -16.32
CA VAL A 19 2.29 2.05 -16.71
C VAL A 19 2.69 3.52 -16.88
N LEU A 20 3.54 4.04 -15.99
CA LEU A 20 4.05 5.41 -16.12
C LEU A 20 4.99 5.55 -17.33
N ALA A 21 5.81 4.54 -17.62
CA ALA A 21 6.78 4.55 -18.71
C ALA A 21 6.13 4.57 -20.11
N GLU A 22 4.84 4.22 -20.23
CA GLU A 22 4.10 4.33 -21.49
C GLU A 22 4.00 5.78 -22.01
N SER A 23 4.05 6.78 -21.10
CA SER A 23 3.76 8.18 -21.45
C SER A 23 4.73 9.19 -20.85
N HIS A 24 5.66 8.75 -20.01
CA HIS A 24 6.54 9.61 -19.22
C HIS A 24 7.98 9.08 -19.16
N ASP A 25 8.92 9.97 -18.87
CA ASP A 25 10.29 9.59 -18.51
C ASP A 25 10.32 9.19 -17.04
N VAL A 26 10.64 7.94 -16.75
CA VAL A 26 10.50 7.39 -15.40
C VAL A 26 11.83 7.04 -14.77
N VAL A 27 12.02 7.49 -13.55
CA VAL A 27 13.15 7.18 -12.68
C VAL A 27 12.70 6.26 -11.55
N GLY A 28 13.17 5.03 -11.57
CA GLY A 28 13.01 4.09 -10.45
C GLY A 28 14.08 4.34 -9.39
N ILE A 29 13.68 4.61 -8.14
CA ILE A 29 14.63 4.82 -7.04
C ILE A 29 14.63 3.60 -6.13
N SER A 30 15.82 3.01 -5.94
CA SER A 30 16.03 1.84 -5.09
C SER A 30 17.30 1.97 -4.23
N ARG A 31 17.36 1.21 -3.12
CA ARG A 31 18.55 1.17 -2.25
C ARG A 31 19.74 0.46 -2.88
N GLY A 32 19.47 -0.54 -3.70
CA GLY A 32 20.51 -1.26 -4.45
C GLY A 32 20.68 -0.66 -5.84
N ALA A 33 21.90 -0.69 -6.37
CA ALA A 33 22.16 -0.33 -7.76
C ALA A 33 21.40 -1.27 -8.71
N ARG A 34 20.89 -0.72 -9.81
CA ARG A 34 20.21 -1.46 -10.89
C ARG A 34 20.63 -0.86 -12.22
N ASP A 35 20.61 -1.68 -13.25
CA ASP A 35 20.80 -1.23 -14.62
C ASP A 35 19.48 -0.69 -15.18
N ASP A 36 19.57 0.28 -16.09
CA ASP A 36 18.42 0.81 -16.79
C ASP A 36 17.77 -0.27 -17.65
N THR A 37 16.46 -0.40 -17.55
CA THR A 37 15.70 -1.43 -18.26
C THR A 37 14.32 -0.91 -18.67
N ASP A 38 13.83 -1.35 -19.83
CA ASP A 38 12.44 -1.13 -20.27
C ASP A 38 11.98 0.35 -20.26
N GLY A 39 12.90 1.28 -20.58
CA GLY A 39 12.60 2.72 -20.59
C GLY A 39 12.59 3.35 -19.19
N ILE A 40 13.02 2.63 -18.15
CA ILE A 40 13.13 3.12 -16.78
C ILE A 40 14.61 3.39 -16.47
N GLU A 41 14.93 4.64 -16.11
CA GLU A 41 16.22 5.01 -15.55
C GLU A 41 16.27 4.61 -14.07
N TRP A 42 17.33 3.95 -13.63
CA TRP A 42 17.47 3.59 -12.23
C TRP A 42 18.48 4.46 -11.50
N ARG A 43 18.08 5.01 -10.36
CA ARG A 43 18.93 5.78 -9.46
C ARG A 43 19.01 5.13 -8.09
N GLN A 44 20.23 5.05 -7.55
CA GLN A 44 20.43 4.50 -6.21
C GLN A 44 20.29 5.57 -5.15
N ALA A 45 19.36 5.38 -4.21
CA ALA A 45 19.24 6.21 -3.00
C ALA A 45 18.57 5.42 -1.85
N ASP A 46 19.09 5.60 -0.63
CA ASP A 46 18.31 5.30 0.58
C ASP A 46 17.44 6.51 0.88
N ALA A 47 16.15 6.30 1.13
CA ALA A 47 15.18 7.37 1.37
C ALA A 47 15.48 8.23 2.62
N VAL A 48 16.35 7.78 3.52
CA VAL A 48 16.81 8.56 4.70
C VAL A 48 18.10 9.36 4.44
N ASP A 49 18.73 9.18 3.29
CA ASP A 49 19.95 9.92 2.89
C ASP A 49 19.55 11.13 2.02
N ALA A 50 19.61 12.32 2.62
CA ALA A 50 19.19 13.55 1.97
C ALA A 50 19.98 13.85 0.70
N GLU A 51 21.30 13.62 0.70
CA GLU A 51 22.14 13.91 -0.48
C GLU A 51 21.86 12.92 -1.62
N ALA A 52 21.69 11.64 -1.31
CA ALA A 52 21.33 10.63 -2.31
C ALA A 52 19.92 10.90 -2.88
N VAL A 53 18.93 11.25 -2.04
CA VAL A 53 17.57 11.61 -2.49
C VAL A 53 17.61 12.85 -3.37
N ARG A 54 18.34 13.90 -3.00
CA ARG A 54 18.47 15.10 -3.82
C ARG A 54 19.03 14.79 -5.21
N ARG A 55 20.12 14.01 -5.28
CA ARG A 55 20.69 13.60 -6.58
C ARG A 55 19.68 12.75 -7.39
N ALA A 56 18.94 11.90 -6.69
CA ALA A 56 17.94 11.04 -7.35
C ALA A 56 16.72 11.82 -7.87
N LEU A 57 16.45 13.01 -7.35
CA LEU A 57 15.36 13.89 -7.78
C LEU A 57 15.79 14.92 -8.83
N ASP A 58 17.03 14.91 -9.31
CA ASP A 58 17.48 15.88 -10.31
C ASP A 58 16.66 15.79 -11.60
N GLY A 59 16.06 16.93 -12.00
CA GLY A 59 15.19 17.06 -13.15
C GLY A 59 13.79 16.43 -13.02
N VAL A 60 13.39 15.97 -11.82
CA VAL A 60 12.09 15.32 -11.57
C VAL A 60 11.00 16.37 -11.35
N GLU A 61 9.86 16.22 -12.01
CA GLU A 61 8.68 17.10 -11.87
C GLU A 61 7.65 16.54 -10.87
N VAL A 62 7.45 15.21 -10.82
CA VAL A 62 6.51 14.55 -9.90
C VAL A 62 7.22 13.38 -9.22
N ALA A 63 7.07 13.22 -7.91
CA ALA A 63 7.65 12.11 -7.18
C ALA A 63 6.61 11.31 -6.39
N TYR A 64 6.63 9.98 -6.58
CA TYR A 64 5.82 9.03 -5.84
C TYR A 64 6.57 8.56 -4.59
N TYR A 65 5.91 8.59 -3.45
CA TYR A 65 6.42 8.01 -2.21
C TYR A 65 5.68 6.72 -1.87
N LEU A 66 6.32 5.59 -2.17
CA LEU A 66 5.80 4.24 -1.96
C LEU A 66 6.69 3.42 -1.01
N VAL A 67 7.57 4.12 -0.26
CA VAL A 67 8.45 3.47 0.72
C VAL A 67 7.67 3.07 1.95
N HIS A 68 7.91 1.85 2.41
CA HIS A 68 7.38 1.34 3.68
C HIS A 68 8.33 0.32 4.29
N SER A 69 8.73 0.54 5.54
CA SER A 69 9.80 -0.22 6.21
C SER A 69 9.29 -1.31 7.16
N LEU A 70 8.08 -1.86 6.95
CA LEU A 70 7.38 -2.83 7.81
C LEU A 70 8.26 -4.01 8.32
N GLY A 71 9.35 -4.32 7.63
CA GLY A 71 10.24 -5.43 8.02
C GLY A 71 11.31 -5.09 9.06
N SER A 72 11.42 -3.81 9.48
CA SER A 72 12.38 -3.36 10.49
C SER A 72 11.71 -3.11 11.85
N ALA A 73 12.46 -3.29 12.93
CA ALA A 73 11.94 -3.07 14.28
C ALA A 73 11.67 -1.58 14.59
N ASP A 74 12.34 -0.68 13.86
CA ASP A 74 12.28 0.77 13.96
C ASP A 74 11.54 1.42 12.75
N PHE A 75 10.58 0.67 12.17
CA PHE A 75 9.93 1.10 10.91
C PHE A 75 9.24 2.47 11.02
N GLU A 76 8.61 2.79 12.16
CA GLU A 76 7.93 4.07 12.39
C GLU A 76 8.90 5.25 12.26
N ASP A 77 10.01 5.21 13.00
CA ASP A 77 11.03 6.27 12.98
C ASP A 77 11.70 6.38 11.61
N ARG A 78 11.94 5.24 10.95
CA ARG A 78 12.57 5.20 9.64
C ARG A 78 11.64 5.78 8.57
N ASP A 79 10.36 5.43 8.59
CA ASP A 79 9.37 5.95 7.63
C ASP A 79 9.18 7.47 7.81
N LEU A 80 9.13 7.98 9.06
CA LEU A 80 9.06 9.42 9.33
C LEU A 80 10.30 10.18 8.87
N ARG A 81 11.50 9.64 9.09
CA ARG A 81 12.74 10.26 8.61
C ARG A 81 12.78 10.30 7.09
N ALA A 82 12.45 9.18 6.43
CA ALA A 82 12.43 9.09 4.97
C ALA A 82 11.42 10.08 4.35
N ALA A 83 10.22 10.19 4.93
CA ALA A 83 9.22 11.16 4.49
C ALA A 83 9.71 12.60 4.66
N GLY A 84 10.31 12.92 5.80
CA GLY A 84 10.88 14.26 6.03
C GLY A 84 12.03 14.60 5.10
N THR A 85 12.88 13.63 4.79
CA THR A 85 13.96 13.76 3.81
C THR A 85 13.38 14.06 2.42
N LEU A 86 12.39 13.27 1.96
CA LEU A 86 11.78 13.52 0.67
C LEU A 86 11.09 14.88 0.60
N ALA A 87 10.32 15.28 1.62
CA ALA A 87 9.64 16.57 1.65
C ALA A 87 10.62 17.73 1.45
N ALA A 88 11.76 17.72 2.19
CA ALA A 88 12.77 18.76 2.09
C ALA A 88 13.54 18.75 0.75
N GLU A 89 13.90 17.56 0.26
CA GLU A 89 14.71 17.47 -0.97
C GLU A 89 13.86 17.65 -2.23
N ALA A 90 12.57 17.29 -2.21
CA ALA A 90 11.63 17.55 -3.30
C ALA A 90 11.42 19.07 -3.52
N GLU A 91 11.30 19.84 -2.44
CA GLU A 91 11.23 21.31 -2.52
C GLU A 91 12.50 21.88 -3.17
N ARG A 92 13.69 21.45 -2.73
CA ARG A 92 14.97 21.90 -3.28
C ARG A 92 15.19 21.51 -4.74
N ALA A 93 14.67 20.37 -5.15
CA ALA A 93 14.74 19.88 -6.52
C ALA A 93 13.71 20.53 -7.46
N GLY A 94 12.77 21.34 -6.92
CA GLY A 94 11.71 21.96 -7.71
C GLY A 94 10.62 20.99 -8.17
N VAL A 95 10.42 19.88 -7.44
CA VAL A 95 9.31 18.95 -7.67
C VAL A 95 7.99 19.70 -7.48
N ARG A 96 7.02 19.48 -8.39
CA ARG A 96 5.73 20.18 -8.40
C ARG A 96 4.62 19.44 -7.66
N GLN A 97 4.73 18.11 -7.51
CA GLN A 97 3.74 17.27 -6.85
C GLN A 97 4.44 16.08 -6.17
N LEU A 98 4.05 15.78 -4.94
CA LEU A 98 4.28 14.48 -4.30
C LEU A 98 3.01 13.65 -4.36
N ILE A 99 3.13 12.37 -4.67
CA ILE A 99 2.00 11.42 -4.66
C ILE A 99 2.31 10.34 -3.63
N TYR A 100 1.41 10.18 -2.66
CA TYR A 100 1.56 9.24 -1.56
C TYR A 100 0.41 8.23 -1.53
N LEU A 101 0.73 6.94 -1.38
CA LEU A 101 -0.26 5.92 -1.09
C LEU A 101 -0.28 5.68 0.42
N GLY A 102 -1.31 6.17 1.10
CA GLY A 102 -1.55 6.01 2.54
C GLY A 102 -2.48 4.84 2.87
N GLY A 103 -2.86 4.72 4.15
CA GLY A 103 -3.84 3.75 4.62
C GLY A 103 -5.15 4.42 5.04
N LEU A 104 -6.27 3.72 4.85
CA LEU A 104 -7.57 4.11 5.39
C LEU A 104 -7.62 3.88 6.90
N GLY A 105 -8.20 4.83 7.64
CA GLY A 105 -8.44 4.74 9.07
C GLY A 105 -9.04 6.04 9.60
N ASP A 106 -10.18 5.93 10.30
CA ASP A 106 -10.99 7.09 10.71
C ASP A 106 -10.81 7.56 12.14
N SER A 107 -10.23 6.73 13.00
CA SER A 107 -10.09 7.04 14.42
C SER A 107 -8.66 6.92 14.88
N GLU A 108 -8.05 8.02 15.27
CA GLU A 108 -6.69 8.05 15.83
C GLU A 108 -6.58 7.26 17.14
N ALA A 109 -7.65 7.12 17.89
CA ALA A 109 -7.66 6.41 19.17
C ALA A 109 -7.58 4.88 19.05
N GLU A 110 -8.00 4.31 17.91
CA GLU A 110 -8.07 2.87 17.68
C GLU A 110 -7.06 2.38 16.62
N LEU A 111 -6.23 3.28 16.09
CA LEU A 111 -5.26 2.94 15.04
C LEU A 111 -4.17 2.01 15.54
N SER A 112 -3.89 0.99 14.76
CA SER A 112 -2.69 0.19 14.96
C SER A 112 -1.41 1.02 14.75
N PRO A 113 -0.26 0.60 15.31
CA PRO A 113 1.02 1.24 15.03
C PRO A 113 1.29 1.39 13.52
N HIS A 114 0.92 0.38 12.74
CA HIS A 114 1.05 0.42 11.28
C HIS A 114 0.21 1.54 10.63
N LEU A 115 -1.09 1.60 10.90
CA LEU A 115 -1.96 2.65 10.32
C LEU A 115 -1.57 4.04 10.81
N ARG A 116 -1.17 4.16 12.09
CA ARG A 116 -0.64 5.41 12.64
C ARG A 116 0.60 5.86 11.87
N SER A 117 1.59 4.98 11.68
CA SER A 117 2.79 5.28 10.89
C SER A 117 2.45 5.76 9.48
N ARG A 118 1.44 5.16 8.82
CA ARG A 118 0.99 5.59 7.49
C ARG A 118 0.43 7.01 7.50
N ILE A 119 -0.40 7.36 8.47
CA ILE A 119 -0.99 8.70 8.61
C ILE A 119 0.10 9.73 8.96
N GLU A 120 0.99 9.40 9.90
CA GLU A 120 2.08 10.28 10.30
C GLU A 120 3.09 10.51 9.16
N THR A 121 3.34 9.49 8.34
CA THR A 121 4.13 9.59 7.11
C THR A 121 3.52 10.60 6.14
N GLY A 122 2.21 10.53 5.88
CA GLY A 122 1.50 11.51 5.05
C GLY A 122 1.63 12.92 5.60
N ARG A 123 1.31 13.13 6.88
CA ARG A 123 1.48 14.42 7.57
C ARG A 123 2.92 14.94 7.49
N ARG A 124 3.90 14.05 7.57
CA ARG A 124 5.31 14.43 7.48
C ARG A 124 5.70 14.87 6.07
N LEU A 125 5.16 14.25 5.03
CA LEU A 125 5.34 14.72 3.65
C LEU A 125 4.73 16.11 3.44
N GLU A 126 3.56 16.38 4.03
CA GLU A 126 2.84 17.65 3.95
C GLU A 126 3.53 18.81 4.70
N THR A 127 4.60 18.57 5.47
CA THR A 127 5.37 19.65 6.12
C THR A 127 6.27 20.43 5.15
N GLY A 128 6.51 19.93 3.94
CA GLY A 128 7.26 20.63 2.88
C GLY A 128 6.36 21.58 2.09
N ALA A 129 6.96 22.38 1.21
CA ALA A 129 6.23 23.32 0.35
C ALA A 129 5.60 22.66 -0.89
N VAL A 130 6.03 21.43 -1.23
CA VAL A 130 5.49 20.71 -2.39
C VAL A 130 4.11 20.12 -2.05
N PRO A 131 3.06 20.39 -2.85
CA PRO A 131 1.73 19.84 -2.59
C PRO A 131 1.74 18.31 -2.67
N VAL A 132 1.11 17.66 -1.67
CA VAL A 132 1.01 16.19 -1.57
C VAL A 132 -0.39 15.74 -1.97
N THR A 133 -0.48 14.89 -2.98
CA THR A 133 -1.70 14.13 -3.29
C THR A 133 -1.65 12.81 -2.55
N THR A 134 -2.54 12.60 -1.61
CA THR A 134 -2.60 11.36 -0.81
C THR A 134 -3.77 10.48 -1.28
N LEU A 135 -3.48 9.24 -1.69
CA LEU A 135 -4.49 8.22 -1.90
C LEU A 135 -4.52 7.28 -0.69
N ARG A 136 -5.67 7.11 -0.04
CA ARG A 136 -5.83 6.25 1.13
C ARG A 136 -6.53 4.94 0.74
N ALA A 137 -5.87 3.81 0.92
CA ALA A 137 -6.39 2.50 0.58
C ALA A 137 -6.51 1.59 1.80
N ALA A 138 -7.44 0.66 1.78
CA ALA A 138 -7.48 -0.49 2.68
C ALA A 138 -6.50 -1.59 2.20
N ILE A 139 -6.96 -2.82 2.08
CA ILE A 139 -6.16 -3.92 1.54
C ILE A 139 -6.10 -3.82 0.02
N VAL A 140 -4.89 -3.77 -0.53
CA VAL A 140 -4.66 -3.93 -1.97
C VAL A 140 -4.60 -5.42 -2.32
N VAL A 141 -5.47 -5.85 -3.22
CA VAL A 141 -5.57 -7.23 -3.71
C VAL A 141 -4.76 -7.38 -4.98
N GLY A 142 -3.63 -8.06 -4.90
CA GLY A 142 -2.73 -8.26 -6.03
C GLY A 142 -1.53 -9.14 -5.67
N PRO A 143 -0.76 -9.58 -6.68
CA PRO A 143 0.43 -10.38 -6.45
C PRO A 143 1.47 -9.58 -5.65
N GLY A 144 2.13 -10.23 -4.68
CA GLY A 144 3.10 -9.59 -3.80
C GLY A 144 2.51 -8.72 -2.68
N SER A 145 1.18 -8.58 -2.59
CA SER A 145 0.53 -7.91 -1.47
C SER A 145 0.60 -8.78 -0.21
N ALA A 146 1.38 -8.35 0.78
CA ALA A 146 1.60 -9.13 2.00
C ALA A 146 0.30 -9.45 2.76
N ALA A 147 -0.68 -8.54 2.76
CA ALA A 147 -1.97 -8.75 3.39
C ALA A 147 -2.78 -9.82 2.64
N PHE A 148 -2.89 -9.70 1.31
CA PHE A 148 -3.59 -10.68 0.48
C PHE A 148 -2.91 -12.05 0.53
N GLU A 149 -1.59 -12.11 0.37
CA GLU A 149 -0.81 -13.36 0.45
C GLU A 149 -0.94 -14.05 1.81
N THR A 150 -1.07 -13.27 2.89
CA THR A 150 -1.34 -13.83 4.22
C THR A 150 -2.67 -14.57 4.24
N VAL A 151 -3.73 -13.97 3.69
CA VAL A 151 -5.06 -14.62 3.64
C VAL A 151 -5.02 -15.88 2.77
N VAL A 152 -4.38 -15.81 1.59
CA VAL A 152 -4.21 -16.97 0.71
C VAL A 152 -3.46 -18.10 1.41
N ALA A 153 -2.35 -17.78 2.10
CA ALA A 153 -1.58 -18.79 2.82
C ALA A 153 -2.36 -19.46 3.96
N LEU A 154 -3.20 -18.69 4.67
CA LEU A 154 -4.11 -19.25 5.68
C LEU A 154 -5.10 -20.23 5.07
N VAL A 155 -5.75 -19.83 3.98
CA VAL A 155 -6.70 -20.69 3.24
C VAL A 155 -6.01 -21.94 2.72
N ASP A 156 -4.80 -21.82 2.19
CA ASP A 156 -4.09 -22.94 1.59
C ASP A 156 -3.62 -23.99 2.60
N ARG A 157 -3.26 -23.56 3.80
CA ARG A 157 -2.62 -24.44 4.80
C ARG A 157 -3.53 -24.96 5.89
N LEU A 158 -4.66 -24.29 6.14
CA LEU A 158 -5.49 -24.57 7.30
C LEU A 158 -6.85 -25.13 6.91
N PRO A 159 -7.15 -26.40 7.27
CA PRO A 159 -8.49 -26.96 7.13
C PRO A 159 -9.48 -26.39 8.17
N ALA A 160 -8.96 -25.84 9.28
CA ALA A 160 -9.75 -25.17 10.31
C ALA A 160 -8.96 -23.96 10.85
N MET A 161 -9.66 -22.85 11.10
CA MET A 161 -9.10 -21.62 11.61
C MET A 161 -9.86 -21.17 12.85
N VAL A 162 -9.12 -20.87 13.92
CA VAL A 162 -9.65 -20.21 15.11
C VAL A 162 -9.35 -18.72 14.98
N CYS A 163 -10.38 -17.92 14.73
CA CYS A 163 -10.26 -16.51 14.44
C CYS A 163 -10.74 -15.65 15.60
N PRO A 164 -10.06 -14.52 15.91
CA PRO A 164 -10.57 -13.54 16.84
C PRO A 164 -11.79 -12.79 16.26
N ARG A 165 -12.56 -12.11 17.13
CA ARG A 165 -13.74 -11.32 16.71
C ARG A 165 -13.47 -10.25 15.64
N TRP A 166 -12.24 -9.72 15.55
CA TRP A 166 -11.90 -8.72 14.55
C TRP A 166 -11.98 -9.24 13.10
N VAL A 167 -12.05 -10.55 12.89
CA VAL A 167 -12.30 -11.10 11.54
C VAL A 167 -13.65 -10.65 10.96
N GLY A 168 -14.58 -10.24 11.81
CA GLY A 168 -15.86 -9.62 11.43
C GLY A 168 -15.81 -8.10 11.17
N VAL A 169 -14.65 -7.45 11.28
CA VAL A 169 -14.51 -6.00 11.02
C VAL A 169 -14.59 -5.74 9.51
N PRO A 170 -15.37 -4.74 9.06
CA PRO A 170 -15.53 -4.44 7.65
C PRO A 170 -14.29 -3.72 7.10
N THR A 171 -13.97 -4.07 5.86
CA THR A 171 -12.91 -3.45 5.04
C THR A 171 -13.40 -3.30 3.60
N GLN A 172 -12.83 -2.39 2.85
CA GLN A 172 -13.11 -2.19 1.44
C GLN A 172 -11.84 -2.46 0.61
N PRO A 173 -11.58 -3.73 0.24
CA PRO A 173 -10.40 -4.08 -0.53
C PRO A 173 -10.46 -3.46 -1.93
N ILE A 174 -9.28 -3.16 -2.50
CA ILE A 174 -9.14 -2.60 -3.84
C ILE A 174 -8.18 -3.46 -4.67
N ALA A 175 -8.46 -3.66 -5.95
CA ALA A 175 -7.55 -4.35 -6.86
C ALA A 175 -6.23 -3.58 -7.04
N LEU A 176 -5.11 -4.28 -7.21
CA LEU A 176 -3.82 -3.66 -7.51
C LEU A 176 -3.89 -2.83 -8.79
N ARG A 177 -4.51 -3.36 -9.85
CA ARG A 177 -4.68 -2.64 -11.12
C ARG A 177 -5.43 -1.31 -10.96
N ASP A 178 -6.46 -1.27 -10.12
CA ASP A 178 -7.24 -0.05 -9.86
C ASP A 178 -6.43 0.95 -9.04
N THR A 179 -5.68 0.46 -8.06
CA THR A 179 -4.73 1.27 -7.28
C THR A 179 -3.70 1.93 -8.18
N ILE A 180 -3.15 1.19 -9.16
CA ILE A 180 -2.20 1.71 -10.14
C ILE A 180 -2.87 2.72 -11.06
N ALA A 181 -4.10 2.45 -11.52
CA ALA A 181 -4.85 3.39 -12.37
C ALA A 181 -5.11 4.72 -11.64
N TYR A 182 -5.49 4.70 -10.36
CA TYR A 182 -5.66 5.92 -9.57
C TYR A 182 -4.33 6.65 -9.37
N LEU A 183 -3.24 5.95 -9.00
CA LEU A 183 -1.91 6.55 -8.84
C LEU A 183 -1.42 7.22 -10.12
N ALA A 184 -1.57 6.57 -11.27
CA ALA A 184 -1.20 7.13 -12.56
C ALA A 184 -2.15 8.29 -12.96
N GLY A 185 -3.45 8.14 -12.68
CA GLY A 185 -4.48 9.11 -13.07
C GLY A 185 -4.40 10.45 -12.36
N VAL A 186 -3.85 10.54 -11.14
CA VAL A 186 -3.67 11.82 -10.41
C VAL A 186 -2.35 12.53 -10.74
N CYS A 187 -1.49 11.91 -11.54
CA CYS A 187 -0.17 12.42 -11.87
C CYS A 187 -0.25 13.72 -12.67
N GLY A 188 0.36 14.79 -12.15
CA GLY A 188 0.41 16.10 -12.79
C GLY A 188 -0.92 16.84 -12.87
N ARG A 189 -1.98 16.36 -12.22
CA ARG A 189 -3.28 17.03 -12.16
C ARG A 189 -3.31 18.06 -11.04
N GLU A 190 -3.43 19.32 -11.39
CA GLU A 190 -3.42 20.43 -10.43
C GLU A 190 -4.61 20.36 -9.46
N GLU A 191 -5.75 19.80 -9.92
CA GLU A 191 -6.95 19.58 -9.10
C GLU A 191 -6.71 18.61 -7.94
N ALA A 192 -5.68 17.75 -8.06
CA ALA A 192 -5.31 16.78 -7.04
C ALA A 192 -4.26 17.33 -6.05
N PHE A 193 -3.65 18.49 -6.32
CA PHE A 193 -2.56 19.03 -5.51
C PHE A 193 -3.03 19.37 -4.08
N GLY A 194 -2.32 18.85 -3.09
CA GLY A 194 -2.63 19.07 -1.67
C GLY A 194 -3.94 18.43 -1.19
N ARG A 195 -4.48 17.46 -1.94
CA ARG A 195 -5.74 16.77 -1.58
C ARG A 195 -5.51 15.31 -1.19
N SER A 196 -6.42 14.81 -0.36
CA SER A 196 -6.47 13.41 0.03
C SER A 196 -7.75 12.77 -0.49
N TYR A 197 -7.64 11.56 -1.04
CA TYR A 197 -8.75 10.80 -1.59
C TYR A 197 -8.77 9.40 -1.02
N ASP A 198 -9.97 8.89 -0.69
CA ASP A 198 -10.18 7.50 -0.38
C ASP A 198 -10.31 6.69 -1.67
N ILE A 199 -9.61 5.55 -1.74
CA ILE A 199 -9.74 4.62 -2.85
C ILE A 199 -10.14 3.24 -2.34
N GLY A 200 -11.14 2.65 -2.95
CA GLY A 200 -11.68 1.34 -2.59
C GLY A 200 -12.25 0.62 -3.79
N GLY A 201 -12.36 -0.70 -3.68
CA GLY A 201 -13.12 -1.50 -4.65
C GLY A 201 -14.63 -1.28 -4.51
N PRO A 202 -15.44 -1.95 -5.32
CA PRO A 202 -16.88 -1.74 -5.33
C PRO A 202 -17.61 -2.38 -4.14
N GLU A 203 -16.93 -3.21 -3.34
CA GLU A 203 -17.53 -4.03 -2.30
C GLU A 203 -16.92 -3.75 -0.93
N VAL A 204 -17.77 -3.56 0.08
CA VAL A 204 -17.40 -3.62 1.50
C VAL A 204 -17.65 -5.03 1.99
N MET A 205 -16.67 -5.64 2.64
CA MET A 205 -16.76 -6.99 3.17
C MET A 205 -15.96 -7.14 4.47
N THR A 206 -16.25 -8.19 5.23
CA THR A 206 -15.45 -8.55 6.41
C THR A 206 -14.22 -9.38 6.00
N TYR A 207 -13.20 -9.42 6.87
CA TYR A 207 -12.06 -10.33 6.66
C TYR A 207 -12.49 -11.80 6.60
N ARG A 208 -13.56 -12.17 7.31
CA ARG A 208 -14.16 -13.49 7.23
C ARG A 208 -14.69 -13.79 5.83
N GLU A 209 -15.50 -12.89 5.29
CA GLU A 209 -16.03 -13.04 3.92
C GLU A 209 -14.91 -13.09 2.89
N MET A 210 -13.86 -12.30 3.07
CA MET A 210 -12.67 -12.36 2.21
C MET A 210 -12.01 -13.74 2.25
N ILE A 211 -11.80 -14.31 3.44
CA ILE A 211 -11.25 -15.67 3.63
C ILE A 211 -12.15 -16.72 2.96
N GLU A 212 -13.48 -16.63 3.17
CA GLU A 212 -14.45 -17.57 2.60
C GLU A 212 -14.49 -17.50 1.06
N ARG A 213 -14.44 -16.29 0.48
CA ARG A 213 -14.42 -16.07 -0.98
C ARG A 213 -13.12 -16.60 -1.60
N ILE A 214 -11.96 -16.29 -1.01
CA ILE A 214 -10.67 -16.84 -1.47
C ILE A 214 -10.66 -18.39 -1.34
N ALA A 215 -11.19 -18.92 -0.24
CA ALA A 215 -11.29 -20.37 -0.06
C ALA A 215 -12.14 -21.03 -1.17
N LYS A 216 -13.27 -20.42 -1.52
CA LYS A 216 -14.13 -20.87 -2.62
C LYS A 216 -13.38 -20.87 -3.95
N LEU A 217 -12.64 -19.78 -4.27
CA LEU A 217 -11.83 -19.68 -5.49
C LEU A 217 -10.73 -20.76 -5.52
N ARG A 218 -10.20 -21.14 -4.37
CA ARG A 218 -9.19 -22.20 -4.21
C ARG A 218 -9.78 -23.61 -4.11
N GLY A 219 -11.10 -23.78 -4.25
CA GLY A 219 -11.78 -25.06 -4.10
C GLY A 219 -11.74 -25.64 -2.68
N LYS A 220 -11.60 -24.79 -1.65
CA LYS A 220 -11.47 -25.16 -0.23
C LYS A 220 -12.68 -24.72 0.59
N ARG A 221 -12.85 -25.33 1.76
CA ARG A 221 -13.93 -25.01 2.72
C ARG A 221 -13.37 -25.11 4.15
N PRO A 222 -12.53 -24.18 4.58
CA PRO A 222 -11.99 -24.22 5.94
C PRO A 222 -13.10 -23.98 6.97
N LEU A 223 -13.04 -24.68 8.09
CA LEU A 223 -13.89 -24.40 9.24
C LEU A 223 -13.38 -23.14 9.95
N ILE A 224 -14.17 -22.06 9.98
CA ILE A 224 -13.82 -20.81 10.66
C ILE A 224 -14.61 -20.74 11.96
N VAL A 225 -13.90 -20.78 13.10
CA VAL A 225 -14.48 -20.69 14.46
C VAL A 225 -14.02 -19.37 15.09
N GLU A 226 -14.96 -18.51 15.40
CA GLU A 226 -14.67 -17.26 16.12
C GLU A 226 -14.58 -17.49 17.62
N VAL A 227 -13.56 -16.91 18.25
CA VAL A 227 -13.36 -16.97 19.70
C VAL A 227 -13.17 -15.59 20.29
N PRO A 228 -13.80 -15.30 21.48
CA PRO A 228 -13.80 -13.96 22.04
C PRO A 228 -12.45 -13.55 22.67
N PHE A 229 -11.53 -14.45 22.94
CA PHE A 229 -10.38 -14.22 23.84
C PHE A 229 -8.99 -14.39 23.20
N LEU A 230 -8.85 -14.44 21.86
CA LEU A 230 -7.52 -14.48 21.25
C LEU A 230 -6.88 -13.10 21.28
N THR A 231 -5.74 -13.00 22.00
CA THR A 231 -4.93 -11.79 21.98
C THR A 231 -4.14 -11.70 20.66
N PRO A 232 -3.83 -10.49 20.16
CA PRO A 232 -3.02 -10.31 18.96
C PRO A 232 -1.64 -10.97 19.03
N ARG A 233 -1.06 -11.05 20.24
CA ARG A 233 0.22 -11.74 20.46
C ARG A 233 0.12 -13.24 20.16
N LEU A 234 -0.95 -13.88 20.62
CA LEU A 234 -1.15 -15.31 20.38
C LEU A 234 -1.45 -15.59 18.90
N SER A 235 -2.27 -14.73 18.26
CA SER A 235 -2.58 -14.81 16.83
C SER A 235 -1.34 -14.63 15.96
N SER A 236 -0.44 -13.69 16.30
CA SER A 236 0.76 -13.42 15.51
C SER A 236 1.81 -14.54 15.58
N TYR A 237 1.97 -15.18 16.72
CA TYR A 237 2.86 -16.35 16.87
C TYR A 237 2.39 -17.53 16.02
N TRP A 238 1.09 -17.78 16.05
CA TRP A 238 0.50 -18.87 15.28
C TRP A 238 0.56 -18.60 13.77
N LEU A 239 0.31 -17.38 13.34
CA LEU A 239 0.43 -16.97 11.94
C LEU A 239 1.83 -17.20 11.38
N HIS A 240 2.87 -16.91 12.15
CA HIS A 240 4.26 -17.14 11.74
C HIS A 240 4.56 -18.62 11.45
N LEU A 241 3.88 -19.54 12.13
CA LEU A 241 4.04 -20.99 11.91
C LEU A 241 3.35 -21.45 10.62
N VAL A 242 2.29 -20.75 10.20
CA VAL A 242 1.40 -21.22 9.11
C VAL A 242 1.45 -20.35 7.86
N THR A 243 2.12 -19.19 7.87
CA THR A 243 2.26 -18.33 6.69
C THR A 243 3.72 -18.07 6.33
N PRO A 244 4.06 -17.82 5.05
CA PRO A 244 5.41 -17.43 4.64
C PRO A 244 5.76 -16.00 5.07
N VAL A 245 4.79 -15.23 5.57
CA VAL A 245 4.98 -13.83 5.96
C VAL A 245 5.72 -13.76 7.29
N LYS A 246 6.81 -12.99 7.35
CA LYS A 246 7.59 -12.81 8.57
C LYS A 246 6.73 -12.20 9.67
N ALA A 247 6.86 -12.68 10.90
CA ALA A 247 6.09 -12.19 12.06
C ALA A 247 6.20 -10.66 12.26
N ALA A 248 7.35 -10.07 11.92
CA ALA A 248 7.57 -8.63 11.95
C ALA A 248 6.66 -7.84 11.00
N VAL A 249 6.23 -8.46 9.89
CA VAL A 249 5.29 -7.88 8.93
C VAL A 249 3.84 -8.24 9.28
N ALA A 250 3.59 -9.52 9.61
CA ALA A 250 2.25 -10.01 9.89
C ALA A 250 1.60 -9.37 11.12
N ARG A 251 2.38 -9.12 12.19
CA ARG A 251 1.85 -8.58 13.44
C ARG A 251 1.27 -7.17 13.32
N PRO A 252 1.97 -6.16 12.76
CA PRO A 252 1.40 -4.82 12.55
C PRO A 252 0.17 -4.85 11.63
N LEU A 253 0.16 -5.72 10.61
CA LEU A 253 -0.99 -5.89 9.73
C LEU A 253 -2.22 -6.41 10.52
N ILE A 254 -2.07 -7.45 11.34
CA ILE A 254 -3.17 -8.01 12.16
C ILE A 254 -3.69 -6.98 13.18
N GLU A 255 -2.81 -6.21 13.78
CA GLU A 255 -3.20 -5.14 14.70
C GLU A 255 -4.04 -4.06 13.98
N GLY A 256 -3.78 -3.83 12.68
CA GLY A 256 -4.55 -2.94 11.81
C GLY A 256 -5.96 -3.41 11.48
N LEU A 257 -6.24 -4.71 11.60
CA LEU A 257 -7.55 -5.28 11.25
C LEU A 257 -8.67 -4.98 12.27
N ARG A 258 -8.40 -4.23 13.32
CA ARG A 258 -9.36 -3.97 14.40
C ARG A 258 -10.30 -2.79 14.14
N ALA A 259 -9.90 -1.86 13.28
CA ALA A 259 -10.71 -0.72 12.89
C ALA A 259 -11.28 -0.92 11.49
N PRO A 260 -12.51 -0.46 11.22
CA PRO A 260 -13.04 -0.42 9.87
C PRO A 260 -12.13 0.37 8.92
N THR A 261 -11.96 -0.14 7.71
CA THR A 261 -11.18 0.53 6.66
C THR A 261 -12.04 0.62 5.40
N ILE A 262 -12.96 1.60 5.40
CA ILE A 262 -13.96 1.83 4.36
C ILE A 262 -13.72 3.23 3.79
N ALA A 263 -13.83 3.39 2.48
CA ALA A 263 -13.79 4.68 1.82
C ALA A 263 -15.08 5.47 2.15
N HIS A 264 -14.92 6.70 2.62
CA HIS A 264 -16.06 7.56 3.02
C HIS A 264 -16.42 8.59 1.96
N GLU A 265 -15.51 8.85 1.02
CA GLU A 265 -15.74 9.77 -0.08
C GLU A 265 -15.36 9.10 -1.41
N HIS A 266 -15.90 9.62 -2.50
CA HIS A 266 -15.69 9.07 -3.84
C HIS A 266 -15.32 10.17 -4.85
N GLU A 267 -14.84 11.32 -4.38
CA GLU A 267 -14.45 12.46 -5.22
C GLU A 267 -13.36 12.10 -6.24
N ILE A 268 -12.55 11.09 -5.95
CA ILE A 268 -11.53 10.60 -6.87
C ILE A 268 -12.12 10.12 -8.21
N ALA A 269 -13.36 9.60 -8.22
CA ALA A 269 -14.03 9.12 -9.42
C ALA A 269 -14.35 10.25 -10.42
N GLU A 270 -14.52 11.48 -9.95
CA GLU A 270 -14.70 12.64 -10.82
C GLU A 270 -13.39 13.00 -11.54
N LEU A 271 -12.26 12.83 -10.84
CA LEU A 271 -10.95 13.14 -11.37
C LEU A 271 -10.38 12.00 -12.23
N VAL A 272 -10.54 10.77 -11.79
CA VAL A 272 -10.07 9.55 -12.47
C VAL A 272 -11.26 8.61 -12.60
N PRO A 273 -12.07 8.75 -13.67
CA PRO A 273 -13.20 7.85 -13.93
C PRO A 273 -12.70 6.42 -14.12
N LEU A 274 -13.07 5.55 -13.19
CA LEU A 274 -12.70 4.14 -13.17
C LEU A 274 -13.90 3.32 -12.70
N GLU A 275 -14.18 2.21 -13.34
CA GLU A 275 -15.08 1.19 -12.84
C GLU A 275 -14.26 0.20 -12.00
N PRO A 276 -14.38 0.21 -10.66
CA PRO A 276 -13.52 -0.60 -9.82
C PRO A 276 -13.77 -2.10 -10.00
N THR A 277 -12.70 -2.87 -10.03
CA THR A 277 -12.70 -4.32 -10.22
C THR A 277 -13.38 -5.04 -9.05
N PRO A 278 -14.36 -5.93 -9.29
CA PRO A 278 -14.95 -6.77 -8.26
C PRO A 278 -13.91 -7.63 -7.53
N PHE A 279 -14.13 -7.88 -6.23
CA PHE A 279 -13.17 -8.60 -5.40
C PHE A 279 -12.78 -9.98 -5.95
N ASP A 280 -13.74 -10.78 -6.42
CA ASP A 280 -13.45 -12.14 -6.93
C ASP A 280 -12.58 -12.08 -8.18
N GLU A 281 -12.80 -11.11 -9.08
CA GLU A 281 -11.97 -10.89 -10.26
C GLU A 281 -10.55 -10.47 -9.86
N ALA A 282 -10.43 -9.49 -8.96
CA ALA A 282 -9.14 -9.06 -8.43
C ALA A 282 -8.36 -10.21 -7.76
N ALA A 283 -9.07 -11.05 -6.99
CA ALA A 283 -8.47 -12.21 -6.34
C ALA A 283 -8.02 -13.28 -7.34
N VAL A 284 -8.77 -13.52 -8.41
CA VAL A 284 -8.37 -14.46 -9.49
C VAL A 284 -7.11 -13.95 -10.18
N LEU A 285 -7.07 -12.68 -10.60
CA LEU A 285 -5.89 -12.07 -11.22
C LEU A 285 -4.67 -12.19 -10.29
N ALA A 286 -4.83 -11.85 -9.01
CA ALA A 286 -3.77 -11.94 -8.03
C ALA A 286 -3.23 -13.37 -7.84
N LEU A 287 -4.13 -14.38 -7.82
CA LEU A 287 -3.76 -15.81 -7.70
C LEU A 287 -3.03 -16.34 -8.96
N GLU A 288 -3.28 -15.73 -10.11
CA GLU A 288 -2.60 -16.03 -11.38
C GLU A 288 -1.29 -15.23 -11.56
N GLY A 289 -0.93 -14.37 -10.61
CA GLY A 289 0.24 -13.50 -10.69
C GLY A 289 0.10 -12.36 -11.69
N LYS A 290 -1.14 -11.97 -12.02
CA LYS A 290 -1.48 -10.88 -12.95
C LYS A 290 -1.88 -9.60 -12.20
N VAL A 291 -1.63 -8.46 -12.83
CA VAL A 291 -2.05 -7.13 -12.35
C VAL A 291 -3.20 -6.61 -13.17
#